data_504ef67c39d65b54229be3ff1adc9a15
#
_entry.id   504ef67c39d65b54229be3ff1adc9a15
#
_cell.length_a   1.000
_cell.length_b   1.000
_cell.length_c   1.000
_cell.angle_alpha   90.00
_cell.angle_beta   90.00
_cell.angle_gamma   90.00
#
_symmetry.space_group_name_H-M   'P 1'
#
loop_
_entity.id
_entity.type
_entity.pdbx_description
1 polymer ?
#
loop_
_entity_poly.entity_id
_entity_poly.type
_entity_poly.pdbx_seq_one_letter_code
_entity_poly.pdbx_strand_id
1 'polypeptide(L)'
;MFPGFPEDGEATSDITLEKIDRLLDVTDLVMLDIKHIRDEDHRKLTGHSNKNILAFARYLDQKKKPVWIRHVVVPGITFEKAELTELGHFLKTLSNMEKLEVLPYHALGKVKYDNLGMDYVLKDTPQLTKEEAKKAEQMIRDAMS
;
A
#
# COMPACT_ATOMS: atom_id res chain seq x y z
N MET A 1 10.01 -7.20 -2.04
CA MET A 1 9.82 -6.06 -2.95
C MET A 1 9.38 -6.56 -4.31
N PHE A 2 8.48 -5.86 -4.94
CA PHE A 2 7.97 -6.20 -6.25
C PHE A 2 8.87 -5.59 -7.34
N PRO A 3 9.55 -6.40 -8.17
CA PRO A 3 10.49 -5.88 -9.17
C PRO A 3 9.90 -5.72 -10.58
N GLY A 4 8.57 -5.84 -10.71
CA GLY A 4 7.98 -6.11 -12.00
C GLY A 4 7.76 -4.93 -12.92
N PHE A 5 7.48 -3.73 -12.39
CA PHE A 5 7.08 -2.60 -13.22
C PHE A 5 8.10 -1.46 -13.13
N PRO A 6 8.46 -0.83 -14.26
CA PRO A 6 9.33 0.33 -14.25
C PRO A 6 8.62 1.54 -13.63
N GLU A 7 9.37 2.41 -12.97
CA GLU A 7 8.82 3.58 -12.29
C GLU A 7 8.20 4.61 -13.24
N ASP A 8 8.71 4.68 -14.45
CA ASP A 8 8.23 5.64 -15.45
C ASP A 8 6.93 5.23 -16.12
N GLY A 9 6.40 4.08 -15.78
CA GLY A 9 5.16 3.59 -16.36
C GLY A 9 5.31 3.01 -17.76
N GLU A 10 6.53 2.91 -18.27
CA GLU A 10 6.76 2.25 -19.55
C GLU A 10 6.54 0.75 -19.45
N ALA A 11 6.33 0.12 -20.59
CA ALA A 11 6.08 -1.32 -20.63
C ALA A 11 7.23 -2.10 -20.02
N THR A 12 6.90 -2.95 -19.07
CA THR A 12 7.83 -3.92 -18.51
C THR A 12 8.22 -4.90 -19.60
N SER A 13 9.42 -5.45 -19.53
CA SER A 13 9.81 -6.48 -20.49
C SER A 13 8.85 -7.67 -20.44
N ASP A 14 8.55 -8.26 -21.59
CA ASP A 14 7.67 -9.43 -21.69
C ASP A 14 8.10 -10.56 -20.76
N ILE A 15 9.40 -10.74 -20.59
CA ILE A 15 9.97 -11.77 -19.71
C ILE A 15 9.53 -11.55 -18.26
N THR A 16 9.53 -10.29 -17.79
CA THR A 16 9.13 -9.96 -16.42
C THR A 16 7.63 -10.22 -16.23
N LEU A 17 6.79 -9.81 -17.20
CA LEU A 17 5.36 -10.06 -17.12
C LEU A 17 5.04 -11.55 -17.15
N GLU A 18 5.75 -12.32 -17.97
CA GLU A 18 5.58 -13.78 -18.00
C GLU A 18 5.87 -14.42 -16.63
N LYS A 19 6.94 -13.97 -15.97
CA LYS A 19 7.28 -14.49 -14.64
C LYS A 19 6.21 -14.15 -13.61
N ILE A 20 5.69 -12.93 -13.66
CA ILE A 20 4.60 -12.49 -12.78
C ILE A 20 3.35 -13.32 -13.04
N ASP A 21 2.98 -13.50 -14.30
CA ASP A 21 1.80 -14.28 -14.68
C ASP A 21 1.90 -15.72 -14.20
N ARG A 22 3.07 -16.34 -14.34
CA ARG A 22 3.30 -17.71 -13.84
C ARG A 22 3.13 -17.78 -12.33
N LEU A 23 3.64 -16.79 -11.61
CA LEU A 23 3.48 -16.72 -10.16
C LEU A 23 2.02 -16.53 -9.79
N LEU A 24 1.30 -15.67 -10.49
CA LEU A 24 -0.12 -15.40 -10.23
C LEU A 24 -0.98 -16.62 -10.55
N ASP A 25 -0.61 -17.42 -11.54
CA ASP A 25 -1.36 -18.65 -11.89
C ASP A 25 -1.42 -19.63 -10.72
N VAL A 26 -0.40 -19.64 -9.85
CA VAL A 26 -0.33 -20.53 -8.69
C VAL A 26 -0.62 -19.80 -7.38
N THR A 27 -1.09 -18.56 -7.46
CA THR A 27 -1.41 -17.73 -6.30
C THR A 27 -2.91 -17.56 -6.19
N ASP A 28 -3.46 -17.83 -5.00
CA ASP A 28 -4.91 -17.68 -4.75
C ASP A 28 -5.26 -16.27 -4.27
N LEU A 29 -4.35 -15.60 -3.59
CA LEU A 29 -4.59 -14.32 -2.97
C LEU A 29 -3.28 -13.55 -2.85
N VAL A 30 -3.33 -12.25 -3.11
CA VAL A 30 -2.18 -11.36 -2.92
C VAL A 30 -2.48 -10.39 -1.79
N MET A 31 -1.55 -10.25 -0.85
CA MET A 31 -1.62 -9.24 0.19
C MET A 31 -0.70 -8.10 -0.20
N LEU A 32 -1.25 -6.91 -0.39
CA LEU A 32 -0.52 -5.77 -0.89
C LEU A 32 -0.53 -4.63 0.12
N ASP A 33 0.66 -4.19 0.54
CA ASP A 33 0.82 -3.04 1.42
C ASP A 33 0.93 -1.76 0.60
N ILE A 34 0.03 -0.80 0.85
CA ILE A 34 0.17 0.55 0.30
C ILE A 34 0.64 1.44 1.45
N LYS A 35 1.90 1.87 1.39
CA LYS A 35 2.53 2.65 2.46
C LYS A 35 2.08 4.09 2.46
N HIS A 36 1.96 4.70 1.30
CA HIS A 36 1.42 6.05 1.12
C HIS A 36 0.87 6.19 -0.28
N ILE A 37 -0.28 6.83 -0.41
CA ILE A 37 -0.91 7.00 -1.72
C ILE A 37 -0.23 8.09 -2.57
N ARG A 38 0.41 9.05 -1.92
CA ARG A 38 1.12 10.13 -2.61
C ARG A 38 2.56 9.72 -2.87
N ASP A 39 3.00 9.83 -4.11
CA ASP A 39 4.34 9.39 -4.50
C ASP A 39 5.45 10.15 -3.76
N GLU A 40 5.31 11.46 -3.63
CA GLU A 40 6.31 12.27 -2.95
C GLU A 40 6.50 11.84 -1.50
N ASP A 41 5.41 11.65 -0.78
CA ASP A 41 5.44 11.22 0.61
C ASP A 41 5.88 9.77 0.75
N HIS A 42 5.53 8.93 -0.21
CA HIS A 42 6.01 7.54 -0.26
C HIS A 42 7.52 7.50 -0.38
N ARG A 43 8.10 8.36 -1.22
CA ARG A 43 9.55 8.44 -1.38
C ARG A 43 10.23 8.90 -0.10
N LYS A 44 9.63 9.83 0.63
CA LYS A 44 10.16 10.29 1.93
C LYS A 44 10.12 9.18 2.96
N LEU A 45 9.07 8.36 2.95
CA LEU A 45 8.87 7.30 3.93
C LEU A 45 9.71 6.06 3.63
N THR A 46 9.81 5.65 2.37
CA THR A 46 10.42 4.37 1.98
C THR A 46 11.69 4.52 1.16
N GLY A 47 11.97 5.70 0.62
CA GLY A 47 13.06 5.92 -0.32
C GLY A 47 12.74 5.53 -1.75
N HIS A 48 11.51 5.07 -2.02
CA HIS A 48 11.08 4.58 -3.33
C HIS A 48 9.76 5.19 -3.76
N SER A 49 9.54 5.22 -5.09
CA SER A 49 8.25 5.61 -5.65
C SER A 49 7.17 4.57 -5.35
N ASN A 50 5.91 5.03 -5.26
CA ASN A 50 4.77 4.11 -5.13
C ASN A 50 4.22 3.65 -6.49
N LYS A 51 4.79 4.10 -7.59
CA LYS A 51 4.25 3.81 -8.94
C LYS A 51 4.18 2.32 -9.23
N ASN A 52 5.22 1.57 -8.85
CA ASN A 52 5.24 0.12 -9.07
C ASN A 52 4.16 -0.59 -8.26
N ILE A 53 3.95 -0.18 -7.02
CA ILE A 53 2.92 -0.77 -6.16
C ILE A 53 1.53 -0.52 -6.72
N LEU A 54 1.25 0.73 -7.11
CA LEU A 54 -0.05 1.09 -7.67
C LEU A 54 -0.28 0.43 -9.03
N ALA A 55 0.75 0.36 -9.87
CA ALA A 55 0.68 -0.34 -11.16
C ALA A 55 0.40 -1.82 -10.97
N PHE A 56 1.03 -2.45 -9.98
CA PHE A 56 0.78 -3.85 -9.66
C PHE A 56 -0.66 -4.07 -9.18
N ALA A 57 -1.16 -3.17 -8.34
CA ALA A 57 -2.55 -3.24 -7.89
C ALA A 57 -3.52 -3.23 -9.08
N ARG A 58 -3.29 -2.34 -10.05
CA ARG A 58 -4.11 -2.27 -11.27
C ARG A 58 -3.94 -3.52 -12.13
N TYR A 59 -2.74 -4.07 -12.20
CA TYR A 59 -2.49 -5.30 -12.96
C TYR A 59 -3.25 -6.48 -12.35
N LEU A 60 -3.26 -6.60 -11.02
CA LEU A 60 -4.04 -7.62 -10.32
C LEU A 60 -5.53 -7.46 -10.61
N ASP A 61 -6.02 -6.24 -10.69
CA ASP A 61 -7.40 -5.96 -11.04
C ASP A 61 -7.73 -6.42 -12.46
N GLN A 62 -6.85 -6.13 -13.42
CA GLN A 62 -7.01 -6.59 -14.80
C GLN A 62 -7.04 -8.11 -14.90
N LYS A 63 -6.25 -8.80 -14.11
CA LYS A 63 -6.21 -10.26 -14.05
C LYS A 63 -7.30 -10.84 -13.16
N LYS A 64 -8.08 -10.00 -12.50
CA LYS A 64 -9.13 -10.39 -11.55
C LYS A 64 -8.61 -11.31 -10.43
N LYS A 65 -7.37 -11.07 -10.03
CA LYS A 65 -6.74 -11.80 -8.92
C LYS A 65 -7.17 -11.17 -7.60
N PRO A 66 -7.71 -11.95 -6.64
CA PRO A 66 -8.12 -11.40 -5.35
C PRO A 66 -6.96 -10.72 -4.62
N VAL A 67 -7.23 -9.56 -4.03
CA VAL A 67 -6.22 -8.81 -3.30
C VAL A 67 -6.78 -8.34 -1.95
N TRP A 68 -5.95 -8.46 -0.93
CA TRP A 68 -6.17 -7.81 0.37
C TRP A 68 -5.24 -6.60 0.44
N ILE A 69 -5.81 -5.43 0.65
CA ILE A 69 -5.04 -4.19 0.79
C ILE A 69 -4.79 -3.94 2.26
N ARG A 70 -3.53 -3.67 2.60
CA ARG A 70 -3.12 -3.35 3.95
C ARG A 70 -2.52 -1.96 3.98
N HIS A 71 -2.86 -1.20 5.01
CA HIS A 71 -2.38 0.16 5.19
C HIS A 71 -2.11 0.43 6.65
N VAL A 72 -0.88 0.75 7.00
CA VAL A 72 -0.51 1.13 8.37
C VAL A 72 -0.68 2.63 8.51
N VAL A 73 -1.49 3.04 9.47
CA VAL A 73 -1.77 4.46 9.73
C VAL A 73 -0.77 4.98 10.74
N VAL A 74 0.01 5.97 10.31
CA VAL A 74 1.09 6.56 11.11
C VAL A 74 0.76 8.02 11.41
N PRO A 75 0.71 8.43 12.69
CA PRO A 75 0.41 9.82 13.04
C PRO A 75 1.37 10.79 12.35
N GLY A 76 0.82 11.85 11.77
CA GLY A 76 1.61 12.87 11.09
C GLY A 76 2.11 12.49 9.70
N ILE A 77 1.89 11.25 9.27
CA ILE A 77 2.33 10.76 7.96
C ILE A 77 1.15 10.26 7.14
N THR A 78 0.46 9.23 7.60
CA THR A 78 -0.69 8.67 6.89
C THR A 78 -2.02 8.88 7.61
N PHE A 79 -2.00 9.33 8.86
CA PHE A 79 -3.23 9.65 9.59
C PHE A 79 -3.66 11.09 9.27
N GLU A 80 -4.02 11.32 8.00
CA GLU A 80 -4.52 12.59 7.50
C GLU A 80 -5.72 12.35 6.61
N LYS A 81 -6.76 13.14 6.79
CA LYS A 81 -8.02 12.98 6.06
C LYS A 81 -7.80 13.02 4.54
N ALA A 82 -6.98 13.97 4.06
CA ALA A 82 -6.74 14.11 2.63
C ALA A 82 -6.06 12.87 2.04
N GLU A 83 -5.05 12.33 2.71
CA GLU A 83 -4.35 11.12 2.27
C GLU A 83 -5.29 9.91 2.29
N LEU A 84 -6.03 9.74 3.37
CA LEU A 84 -6.97 8.63 3.50
C LEU A 84 -8.09 8.70 2.46
N THR A 85 -8.55 9.89 2.14
CA THR A 85 -9.55 10.10 1.09
C THR A 85 -9.00 9.74 -0.28
N GLU A 86 -7.78 10.16 -0.59
CA GLU A 86 -7.11 9.81 -1.86
C GLU A 86 -6.90 8.31 -1.98
N LEU A 87 -6.51 7.66 -0.88
CA LEU A 87 -6.37 6.20 -0.86
C LEU A 87 -7.70 5.53 -1.15
N GLY A 88 -8.78 5.99 -0.53
CA GLY A 88 -10.12 5.47 -0.78
C GLY A 88 -10.54 5.63 -2.24
N HIS A 89 -10.27 6.77 -2.83
CA HIS A 89 -10.56 7.00 -4.25
C HIS A 89 -9.81 6.03 -5.15
N PHE A 90 -8.54 5.75 -4.84
CA PHE A 90 -7.77 4.77 -5.60
C PHE A 90 -8.35 3.37 -5.42
N LEU A 91 -8.64 2.96 -4.19
CA LEU A 91 -9.16 1.62 -3.91
C LEU A 91 -10.53 1.38 -4.55
N LYS A 92 -11.32 2.44 -4.68
CA LYS A 92 -12.62 2.36 -5.38
C LYS A 92 -12.48 1.92 -6.83
N THR A 93 -11.34 2.21 -7.46
CA THR A 93 -11.10 1.80 -8.85
C THR A 93 -10.78 0.31 -8.99
N LEU A 94 -10.53 -0.38 -7.90
CA LEU A 94 -10.17 -1.81 -7.90
C LEU A 94 -11.42 -2.65 -7.68
N SER A 95 -11.71 -3.56 -8.61
CA SER A 95 -12.87 -4.46 -8.49
C SER A 95 -12.53 -5.77 -7.77
N ASN A 96 -11.26 -6.05 -7.56
CA ASN A 96 -10.73 -7.31 -7.06
C ASN A 96 -10.35 -7.29 -5.58
N MET A 97 -10.56 -6.16 -4.88
CA MET A 97 -10.24 -6.06 -3.46
C MET A 97 -11.27 -6.82 -2.63
N GLU A 98 -10.82 -7.85 -1.90
CA GLU A 98 -11.67 -8.64 -1.03
C GLU A 98 -11.65 -8.17 0.41
N LYS A 99 -10.56 -7.51 0.83
CA LYS A 99 -10.42 -7.04 2.20
C LYS A 99 -9.54 -5.81 2.27
N LEU A 100 -9.91 -4.90 3.15
CA LEU A 100 -9.09 -3.74 3.53
C LEU A 100 -8.73 -3.89 5.00
N GLU A 101 -7.43 -3.97 5.30
CA GLU A 101 -6.90 -3.97 6.66
C GLU A 101 -6.22 -2.64 6.93
N VAL A 102 -6.75 -1.90 7.88
CA VAL A 102 -6.14 -0.66 8.36
C VAL A 102 -5.59 -0.92 9.75
N LEU A 103 -4.28 -0.81 9.89
CA LEU A 103 -3.56 -1.18 11.09
C LEU A 103 -2.96 0.06 11.76
N PRO A 104 -3.05 0.15 13.10
CA PRO A 104 -2.40 1.25 13.79
C PRO A 104 -0.89 1.04 13.86
N TYR A 105 -0.14 2.12 13.78
CA TYR A 105 1.30 2.08 13.99
C TYR A 105 1.61 1.73 15.46
N HIS A 106 2.51 0.79 15.66
CA HIS A 106 2.99 0.38 16.99
C HIS A 106 4.49 0.52 17.11
N ALA A 107 4.96 0.91 18.29
CA ALA A 107 6.39 1.02 18.56
C ALA A 107 7.12 -0.32 18.37
N LEU A 108 6.45 -1.46 18.60
CA LEU A 108 7.03 -2.78 18.33
C LEU A 108 7.30 -3.01 16.85
N GLY A 109 6.57 -2.37 15.98
CA GLY A 109 6.84 -2.41 14.54
C GLY A 109 8.10 -1.66 14.15
N LYS A 110 8.60 -0.80 15.02
CA LYS A 110 9.80 -0.02 14.77
C LYS A 110 11.01 -0.90 14.42
N VAL A 111 11.14 -2.04 15.10
CA VAL A 111 12.25 -2.98 14.81
C VAL A 111 12.20 -3.46 13.36
N LYS A 112 11.02 -3.73 12.82
CA LYS A 112 10.86 -4.10 11.41
C LYS A 112 11.20 -2.95 10.49
N TYR A 113 10.79 -1.75 10.85
CA TYR A 113 11.09 -0.56 10.04
C TYR A 113 12.59 -0.24 10.07
N ASP A 114 13.26 -0.44 11.21
CA ASP A 114 14.70 -0.29 11.32
C ASP A 114 15.40 -1.19 10.30
N ASN A 115 14.97 -2.45 10.20
CA ASN A 115 15.53 -3.41 9.26
C ASN A 115 15.24 -3.06 7.80
N LEU A 116 14.23 -2.23 7.56
CA LEU A 116 13.86 -1.78 6.23
C LEU A 116 14.39 -0.37 5.90
N GLY A 117 15.16 0.23 6.81
CA GLY A 117 15.69 1.58 6.65
C GLY A 117 14.66 2.68 6.89
N MET A 118 13.55 2.37 7.56
CA MET A 118 12.46 3.32 7.82
C MET A 118 12.48 3.90 9.23
N ASP A 119 13.35 3.40 10.09
CA ASP A 119 13.47 3.82 11.49
C ASP A 119 13.71 5.32 11.64
N TYR A 120 14.51 5.89 10.75
CA TYR A 120 14.85 7.31 10.77
C TYR A 120 13.60 8.19 10.70
N VAL A 121 12.67 7.87 9.82
CA VAL A 121 11.45 8.65 9.63
C VAL A 121 10.50 8.48 10.80
N LEU A 122 10.46 7.29 11.40
CA LEU A 122 9.48 6.93 12.42
C LEU A 122 10.03 6.95 13.84
N LYS A 123 11.27 7.41 14.02
CA LYS A 123 11.98 7.35 15.29
C LYS A 123 11.20 7.93 16.47
N ASP A 124 10.61 9.10 16.30
CA ASP A 124 9.90 9.82 17.35
C ASP A 124 8.38 9.78 17.14
N THR A 125 7.89 8.88 16.30
CA THR A 125 6.47 8.80 15.97
C THR A 125 5.71 8.10 17.10
N PRO A 126 4.64 8.72 17.64
CA PRO A 126 3.83 8.09 18.67
C PRO A 126 3.03 6.92 18.11
N GLN A 127 2.61 6.01 19.00
CA GLN A 127 1.75 4.92 18.62
C GLN A 127 0.34 5.42 18.36
N LEU A 128 -0.37 4.71 17.48
CA LEU A 128 -1.77 4.97 17.18
C LEU A 128 -2.65 3.95 17.91
N THR A 129 -3.81 4.37 18.40
CA THR A 129 -4.74 3.45 19.05
C THR A 129 -5.56 2.69 18.00
N LYS A 130 -6.14 1.55 18.43
CA LYS A 130 -7.04 0.78 17.56
C LYS A 130 -8.27 1.60 17.16
N GLU A 131 -8.75 2.45 18.05
CA GLU A 131 -9.90 3.32 17.79
C GLU A 131 -9.58 4.35 16.71
N GLU A 132 -8.39 4.93 16.76
CA GLU A 132 -7.93 5.86 15.73
C GLU A 132 -7.77 5.15 14.38
N ALA A 133 -7.27 3.91 14.38
CA ALA A 133 -7.17 3.12 13.16
C ALA A 133 -8.56 2.84 12.57
N LYS A 134 -9.57 2.59 13.41
CA LYS A 134 -10.94 2.41 12.94
C LYS A 134 -11.51 3.69 12.32
N LYS A 135 -11.20 4.84 12.89
CA LYS A 135 -11.59 6.12 12.30
C LYS A 135 -10.96 6.32 10.94
N ALA A 136 -9.67 5.99 10.82
CA ALA A 136 -8.97 6.06 9.54
C ALA A 136 -9.59 5.12 8.52
N GLU A 137 -9.90 3.89 8.91
CA GLU A 137 -10.57 2.93 8.03
C GLU A 137 -11.92 3.48 7.55
N GLN A 138 -12.69 4.09 8.45
CA GLN A 138 -13.99 4.66 8.08
C GLN A 138 -13.83 5.80 7.07
N MET A 139 -12.82 6.64 7.22
CA MET A 139 -12.53 7.71 6.26
C MET A 139 -12.23 7.15 4.88
N ILE A 140 -11.44 6.07 4.82
CA ILE A 140 -11.12 5.41 3.55
C ILE A 140 -12.39 4.82 2.93
N ARG A 141 -13.21 4.12 3.72
CA ARG A 141 -14.44 3.50 3.23
C ARG A 141 -15.46 4.53 2.76
N ASP A 142 -15.56 5.65 3.46
CA ASP A 142 -16.45 6.76 3.06
C ASP A 142 -16.04 7.30 1.68
N ALA A 143 -14.74 7.39 1.42
CA ALA A 143 -14.23 7.83 0.12
C ALA A 143 -14.45 6.79 -0.99
N MET A 144 -14.65 5.53 -0.63
CA MET A 144 -14.94 4.45 -1.57
C MET A 144 -16.42 4.36 -1.95
N SER A 145 -17.28 5.02 -1.21
CA SER A 145 -18.73 4.97 -1.41
C SER A 145 -19.19 5.73 -2.64
#